data_908020742ade67a4f3a3e2ccfe730497
#
_entry.id   908020742ade67a4f3a3e2ccfe730497
#
_cell.length_a   1.000
_cell.length_b   1.000
_cell.length_c   1.000
_cell.angle_alpha   90.00
_cell.angle_beta   90.00
_cell.angle_gamma   90.00
#
_symmetry.space_group_name_H-M   'P 1'
#
loop_
_entity.id
_entity.type
_entity.pdbx_description
1 polymer ?
#
loop_
_entity_poly.entity_id
_entity_poly.type
_entity_poly.pdbx_seq_one_letter_code
_entity_poly.pdbx_strand_id
1 'polypeptide(L)'
;MSIRSLVEAYNALDRLDLRVLRLLEAAHVRREYIPYGLVVRWAGRDEGAVGRSLSKLNRLGLIQRIKGPYEGFRLTFNAYDVLALHTLRKSGKLVSISPTPIGVGKESVVYSGEIPSGVKAAVKFHRTGTSSFIRARKARAFLARRRHLTKLYEARLSAHAEFAALSAVFDGGGLVPEPIAVNRHVVVMRYIEGVDARRIRPEDALPTARDVVETVEVALENGIIHGDLSPYNILVGDRAYVIDWPQWIPASSPNSVEALSRDIARLEEFFSGFNISIDKDRLINIIVNNKYKQIDFNNVYEKVLRSFIKT
;
A
#
# COMPACT_ATOMS: atom_id res chain seq x y z
N MET A 1 4.54 -17.22 0.93
CA MET A 1 4.53 -17.90 -0.39
C MET A 1 5.34 -17.04 -1.34
N SER A 2 6.11 -17.63 -2.26
CA SER A 2 6.78 -16.87 -3.31
C SER A 2 5.77 -16.42 -4.38
N ILE A 3 6.10 -15.39 -5.18
CA ILE A 3 5.23 -15.00 -6.32
C ILE A 3 5.01 -16.15 -7.29
N ARG A 4 6.03 -16.97 -7.56
CA ARG A 4 5.89 -18.16 -8.41
C ARG A 4 4.81 -19.11 -7.88
N SER A 5 4.91 -19.51 -6.61
CA SER A 5 3.90 -20.37 -5.98
C SER A 5 2.52 -19.71 -5.91
N LEU A 6 2.47 -18.37 -5.79
CA LEU A 6 1.22 -17.61 -5.80
C LEU A 6 0.54 -17.64 -7.18
N VAL A 7 1.34 -17.49 -8.26
CA VAL A 7 0.84 -17.57 -9.64
C VAL A 7 0.39 -19.00 -9.97
N GLU A 8 1.14 -20.02 -9.54
CA GLU A 8 0.75 -21.42 -9.67
C GLU A 8 -0.58 -21.70 -8.95
N ALA A 9 -0.71 -21.23 -7.70
CA ALA A 9 -1.96 -21.32 -6.95
C ALA A 9 -3.11 -20.59 -7.68
N TYR A 10 -2.88 -19.37 -8.16
CA TYR A 10 -3.88 -18.60 -8.91
C TYR A 10 -4.34 -19.33 -10.18
N ASN A 11 -3.43 -19.90 -10.96
CA ASN A 11 -3.75 -20.62 -12.20
C ASN A 11 -4.53 -21.91 -11.94
N ALA A 12 -4.41 -22.48 -10.74
CA ALA A 12 -5.16 -23.65 -10.33
C ALA A 12 -6.60 -23.34 -9.89
N LEU A 13 -6.96 -22.04 -9.73
CA LEU A 13 -8.29 -21.65 -9.25
C LEU A 13 -9.31 -21.60 -10.38
N ASP A 14 -10.50 -22.08 -10.08
CA ASP A 14 -11.68 -21.92 -10.93
C ASP A 14 -12.61 -20.77 -10.44
N ARG A 15 -13.74 -20.60 -11.11
CA ARG A 15 -14.72 -19.56 -10.78
C ARG A 15 -15.34 -19.76 -9.39
N LEU A 16 -15.52 -21.01 -8.96
CA LEU A 16 -16.09 -21.32 -7.63
C LEU A 16 -15.07 -20.98 -6.53
N ASP A 17 -13.82 -21.34 -6.72
CA ASP A 17 -12.73 -21.01 -5.77
C ASP A 17 -12.64 -19.48 -5.52
N LEU A 18 -12.60 -18.70 -6.61
CA LEU A 18 -12.58 -17.24 -6.52
C LEU A 18 -13.85 -16.67 -5.86
N ARG A 19 -15.02 -17.29 -6.10
CA ARG A 19 -16.27 -16.93 -5.43
C ARG A 19 -16.19 -17.19 -3.94
N VAL A 20 -15.72 -18.38 -3.54
CA VAL A 20 -15.54 -18.77 -2.14
C VAL A 20 -14.58 -17.81 -1.42
N LEU A 21 -13.42 -17.48 -2.02
CA LEU A 21 -12.47 -16.52 -1.46
C LEU A 21 -13.11 -15.14 -1.23
N ARG A 22 -13.91 -14.63 -2.18
CA ARG A 22 -14.61 -13.34 -2.02
C ARG A 22 -15.69 -13.38 -0.94
N LEU A 23 -16.42 -14.49 -0.83
CA LEU A 23 -17.40 -14.67 0.24
C LEU A 23 -16.73 -14.68 1.62
N LEU A 24 -15.60 -15.37 1.75
CA LEU A 24 -14.81 -15.37 2.97
C LEU A 24 -14.28 -13.96 3.28
N GLU A 25 -13.80 -13.21 2.27
CA GLU A 25 -13.35 -11.82 2.45
C GLU A 25 -14.48 -10.93 3.00
N ALA A 26 -15.64 -10.95 2.37
CA ALA A 26 -16.79 -10.16 2.79
C ALA A 26 -17.28 -10.52 4.21
N ALA A 27 -17.30 -11.81 4.53
CA ALA A 27 -17.73 -12.30 5.83
C ALA A 27 -16.71 -12.07 6.94
N HIS A 28 -15.41 -12.02 6.59
CA HIS A 28 -14.31 -11.83 7.51
C HIS A 28 -14.38 -10.48 8.26
N VAL A 29 -15.08 -9.49 7.70
CA VAL A 29 -15.36 -8.22 8.38
C VAL A 29 -16.11 -8.43 9.70
N ARG A 30 -16.94 -9.47 9.79
CA ARG A 30 -17.80 -9.74 10.94
C ARG A 30 -17.31 -10.89 11.83
N ARG A 31 -16.55 -11.84 11.27
CA ARG A 31 -16.12 -13.07 11.95
C ARG A 31 -14.71 -13.45 11.56
N GLU A 32 -13.93 -13.92 12.50
CA GLU A 32 -12.57 -14.41 12.21
C GLU A 32 -12.59 -15.70 11.38
N TYR A 33 -13.40 -16.65 11.76
CA TYR A 33 -13.61 -17.89 11.05
C TYR A 33 -15.07 -18.00 10.62
N ILE A 34 -15.27 -18.29 9.35
CA ILE A 34 -16.57 -18.42 8.76
C ILE A 34 -17.01 -19.88 8.83
N PRO A 35 -18.12 -20.23 9.50
CA PRO A 35 -18.61 -21.59 9.59
C PRO A 35 -18.87 -22.22 8.21
N TYR A 36 -18.52 -23.49 8.06
CA TYR A 36 -18.71 -24.27 6.84
C TYR A 36 -20.11 -24.11 6.24
N GLY A 37 -21.16 -24.34 7.03
CA GLY A 37 -22.54 -24.24 6.57
C GLY A 37 -22.94 -22.84 6.05
N LEU A 38 -22.32 -21.76 6.58
CA LEU A 38 -22.53 -20.42 6.02
C LEU A 38 -21.86 -20.25 4.66
N VAL A 39 -20.66 -20.80 4.49
CA VAL A 39 -19.96 -20.75 3.20
C VAL A 39 -20.76 -21.49 2.14
N VAL A 40 -21.26 -22.70 2.42
CA VAL A 40 -22.13 -23.49 1.54
C VAL A 40 -23.37 -22.69 1.15
N ARG A 41 -24.09 -22.18 2.15
CA ARG A 41 -25.31 -21.39 1.94
C ARG A 41 -25.08 -20.17 1.05
N TRP A 42 -24.05 -19.41 1.29
CA TRP A 42 -23.78 -18.19 0.53
C TRP A 42 -23.16 -18.45 -0.86
N ALA A 43 -22.43 -19.55 -1.01
CA ALA A 43 -21.91 -19.96 -2.31
C ALA A 43 -23.05 -20.28 -3.31
N GLY A 44 -24.22 -20.70 -2.81
CA GLY A 44 -25.39 -21.05 -3.65
C GLY A 44 -25.04 -22.14 -4.65
N ARG A 45 -24.26 -23.14 -4.21
CA ARG A 45 -23.79 -24.27 -5.01
C ARG A 45 -23.91 -25.56 -4.21
N ASP A 46 -23.79 -26.68 -4.92
CA ASP A 46 -23.75 -28.00 -4.31
C ASP A 46 -22.73 -28.08 -3.18
N GLU A 47 -23.11 -28.66 -2.06
CA GLU A 47 -22.29 -28.77 -0.85
C GLU A 47 -20.98 -29.49 -1.12
N GLY A 48 -21.01 -30.58 -1.90
CA GLY A 48 -19.83 -31.35 -2.28
C GLY A 48 -18.85 -30.53 -3.12
N ALA A 49 -19.37 -29.68 -4.03
CA ALA A 49 -18.53 -28.77 -4.81
C ALA A 49 -17.85 -27.72 -3.93
N VAL A 50 -18.58 -27.11 -2.99
CA VAL A 50 -18.03 -26.15 -2.04
C VAL A 50 -17.00 -26.80 -1.11
N GLY A 51 -17.25 -28.02 -0.63
CA GLY A 51 -16.33 -28.80 0.20
C GLY A 51 -15.01 -29.11 -0.55
N ARG A 52 -15.10 -29.50 -1.83
CA ARG A 52 -13.90 -29.69 -2.67
C ARG A 52 -13.11 -28.40 -2.87
N SER A 53 -13.80 -27.27 -3.12
CA SER A 53 -13.18 -25.95 -3.25
C SER A 53 -12.46 -25.56 -1.96
N LEU A 54 -13.11 -25.64 -0.81
CA LEU A 54 -12.50 -25.32 0.50
C LEU A 54 -11.28 -26.22 0.79
N SER A 55 -11.35 -27.52 0.48
CA SER A 55 -10.24 -28.45 0.65
C SER A 55 -9.05 -28.07 -0.25
N LYS A 56 -9.32 -27.69 -1.51
CA LYS A 56 -8.32 -27.20 -2.48
C LYS A 56 -7.68 -25.90 -2.01
N LEU A 57 -8.48 -24.92 -1.62
CA LEU A 57 -8.00 -23.60 -1.15
C LEU A 57 -7.15 -23.74 0.12
N ASN A 58 -7.53 -24.64 1.03
CA ASN A 58 -6.74 -24.93 2.24
C ASN A 58 -5.39 -25.58 1.90
N ARG A 59 -5.37 -26.56 1.00
CA ARG A 59 -4.13 -27.20 0.51
C ARG A 59 -3.20 -26.23 -0.19
N LEU A 60 -3.74 -25.25 -0.93
CA LEU A 60 -2.98 -24.18 -1.56
C LEU A 60 -2.52 -23.09 -0.56
N GLY A 61 -2.84 -23.20 0.72
CA GLY A 61 -2.48 -22.22 1.74
C GLY A 61 -3.16 -20.85 1.58
N LEU A 62 -4.28 -20.80 0.83
CA LEU A 62 -5.06 -19.59 0.62
C LEU A 62 -6.06 -19.35 1.74
N ILE A 63 -6.53 -20.40 2.39
CA ILE A 63 -7.37 -20.32 3.59
C ILE A 63 -6.77 -21.16 4.71
N GLN A 64 -7.16 -20.82 5.92
CA GLN A 64 -6.85 -21.60 7.11
C GLN A 64 -8.15 -22.21 7.65
N ARG A 65 -8.13 -23.53 7.89
CA ARG A 65 -9.24 -24.28 8.49
C ARG A 65 -9.01 -24.43 9.97
N ILE A 66 -10.07 -24.27 10.76
CA ILE A 66 -10.10 -24.72 12.15
C ILE A 66 -11.09 -25.89 12.32
N LYS A 67 -10.77 -26.78 13.25
CA LYS A 67 -11.67 -27.80 13.77
C LYS A 67 -11.80 -27.58 15.27
N GLY A 68 -13.00 -27.44 15.75
CA GLY A 68 -13.30 -27.15 17.16
C GLY A 68 -14.80 -27.27 17.39
N PRO A 69 -15.43 -26.35 18.14
CA PRO A 69 -16.89 -26.35 18.35
C PRO A 69 -17.68 -26.31 17.02
N TYR A 70 -17.04 -25.80 15.97
CA TYR A 70 -17.53 -25.84 14.60
C TYR A 70 -16.34 -25.87 13.62
N GLU A 71 -16.59 -26.34 12.41
CA GLU A 71 -15.62 -26.22 11.32
C GLU A 71 -15.72 -24.82 10.70
N GLY A 72 -14.59 -24.12 10.64
CA GLY A 72 -14.54 -22.76 10.14
C GLY A 72 -13.31 -22.46 9.28
N PHE A 73 -13.41 -21.42 8.45
CA PHE A 73 -12.39 -21.01 7.50
C PHE A 73 -12.12 -19.52 7.59
N ARG A 74 -10.84 -19.14 7.44
CA ARG A 74 -10.42 -17.75 7.30
C ARG A 74 -9.43 -17.57 6.16
N LEU A 75 -9.37 -16.35 5.60
CA LEU A 75 -8.37 -15.97 4.60
C LEU A 75 -6.98 -15.88 5.18
N THR A 76 -5.98 -16.21 4.35
CA THR A 76 -4.56 -15.88 4.58
C THR A 76 -4.15 -14.66 3.77
N PHE A 77 -2.94 -14.12 4.02
CA PHE A 77 -2.37 -13.10 3.14
C PHE A 77 -2.21 -13.58 1.70
N ASN A 78 -1.90 -14.86 1.49
CA ASN A 78 -1.78 -15.44 0.14
C ASN A 78 -3.11 -15.35 -0.64
N ALA A 79 -4.25 -15.57 0.02
CA ALA A 79 -5.55 -15.36 -0.63
C ALA A 79 -5.78 -13.89 -0.98
N TYR A 80 -5.32 -12.98 -0.11
CA TYR A 80 -5.44 -11.56 -0.33
C TYR A 80 -4.59 -11.10 -1.53
N ASP A 81 -3.37 -11.65 -1.67
CA ASP A 81 -2.50 -11.47 -2.84
C ASP A 81 -3.20 -11.95 -4.12
N VAL A 82 -3.72 -13.18 -4.11
CA VAL A 82 -4.44 -13.77 -5.26
C VAL A 82 -5.63 -12.90 -5.67
N LEU A 83 -6.45 -12.47 -4.71
CA LEU A 83 -7.62 -11.64 -4.98
C LEU A 83 -7.23 -10.26 -5.53
N ALA A 84 -6.14 -9.66 -5.04
CA ALA A 84 -5.62 -8.39 -5.53
C ALA A 84 -5.12 -8.52 -6.98
N LEU A 85 -4.25 -9.50 -7.25
CA LEU A 85 -3.72 -9.75 -8.59
C LEU A 85 -4.82 -10.12 -9.59
N HIS A 86 -5.78 -10.98 -9.19
CA HIS A 86 -6.94 -11.29 -10.03
C HIS A 86 -7.72 -10.04 -10.43
N THR A 87 -7.97 -9.14 -9.48
CA THR A 87 -8.73 -7.91 -9.76
C THR A 87 -7.93 -6.96 -10.65
N LEU A 88 -6.65 -6.74 -10.35
CA LEU A 88 -5.77 -5.87 -11.14
C LEU A 88 -5.64 -6.37 -12.59
N ARG A 89 -5.47 -7.69 -12.78
CA ARG A 89 -5.42 -8.31 -14.10
C ARG A 89 -6.75 -8.16 -14.85
N LYS A 90 -7.86 -8.48 -14.19
CA LYS A 90 -9.21 -8.41 -14.80
C LYS A 90 -9.60 -6.98 -15.17
N SER A 91 -9.14 -5.98 -14.43
CA SER A 91 -9.39 -4.56 -14.72
C SER A 91 -8.40 -3.94 -15.70
N GLY A 92 -7.50 -4.73 -16.30
CA GLY A 92 -6.49 -4.23 -17.23
C GLY A 92 -5.47 -3.27 -16.59
N LYS A 93 -5.19 -3.42 -15.31
CA LYS A 93 -4.21 -2.59 -14.58
C LYS A 93 -2.87 -3.27 -14.38
N LEU A 94 -2.78 -4.57 -14.66
CA LEU A 94 -1.57 -5.37 -14.58
C LEU A 94 -1.66 -6.53 -15.57
N VAL A 95 -0.60 -6.77 -16.34
CA VAL A 95 -0.49 -7.90 -17.29
C VAL A 95 0.38 -8.99 -16.70
N SER A 96 1.56 -8.62 -16.23
CA SER A 96 2.57 -9.55 -15.72
C SER A 96 3.22 -9.03 -14.45
N ILE A 97 3.84 -9.95 -13.71
CA ILE A 97 4.64 -9.66 -12.51
C ILE A 97 5.87 -10.57 -12.49
N SER A 98 7.02 -10.01 -12.17
CA SER A 98 8.28 -10.76 -12.05
C SER A 98 8.22 -11.76 -10.88
N PRO A 99 8.81 -12.96 -11.01
CA PRO A 99 8.91 -13.89 -9.90
C PRO A 99 9.89 -13.45 -8.80
N THR A 100 10.84 -12.56 -9.13
CA THR A 100 11.86 -12.05 -8.22
C THR A 100 11.52 -10.65 -7.75
N PRO A 101 11.54 -10.39 -6.43
CA PRO A 101 11.34 -9.03 -5.93
C PRO A 101 12.50 -8.12 -6.31
N ILE A 102 12.20 -6.86 -6.57
CA ILE A 102 13.17 -5.78 -6.79
C ILE A 102 13.50 -5.03 -5.50
N GLY A 103 12.64 -5.16 -4.49
CA GLY A 103 12.85 -4.57 -3.15
C GLY A 103 12.13 -5.38 -2.09
N VAL A 104 12.79 -5.59 -0.96
CA VAL A 104 12.23 -6.27 0.22
C VAL A 104 12.48 -5.40 1.43
N GLY A 105 11.41 -4.80 1.93
CA GLY A 105 11.41 -4.01 3.16
C GLY A 105 10.76 -4.76 4.34
N LYS A 106 10.78 -4.13 5.51
CA LYS A 106 10.14 -4.68 6.71
C LYS A 106 8.61 -4.77 6.58
N GLU A 107 8.00 -3.85 5.87
CA GLU A 107 6.55 -3.66 5.79
C GLU A 107 5.98 -3.89 4.38
N SER A 108 6.84 -4.07 3.38
CA SER A 108 6.41 -4.27 2.00
C SER A 108 7.40 -5.09 1.18
N VAL A 109 6.90 -5.67 0.09
CA VAL A 109 7.71 -6.33 -0.94
C VAL A 109 7.30 -5.74 -2.28
N VAL A 110 8.29 -5.34 -3.09
CA VAL A 110 8.09 -4.72 -4.39
C VAL A 110 8.58 -5.65 -5.49
N TYR A 111 7.76 -5.83 -6.50
CA TYR A 111 8.09 -6.60 -7.70
C TYR A 111 8.02 -5.69 -8.93
N SER A 112 8.79 -6.00 -9.96
CA SER A 112 8.54 -5.41 -11.29
C SER A 112 7.37 -6.12 -11.95
N GLY A 113 6.63 -5.38 -12.76
CA GLY A 113 5.51 -5.87 -13.55
C GLY A 113 5.33 -5.06 -14.81
N GLU A 114 4.27 -5.35 -15.55
CA GLU A 114 3.94 -4.68 -16.80
C GLU A 114 2.45 -4.36 -16.85
N ILE A 115 2.10 -3.19 -17.33
CA ILE A 115 0.72 -2.79 -17.61
C ILE A 115 0.41 -2.96 -19.12
N PRO A 116 -0.87 -2.94 -19.54
CA PRO A 116 -1.25 -3.23 -20.93
C PRO A 116 -0.59 -2.36 -22.01
N SER A 117 -0.11 -1.17 -21.67
CA SER A 117 0.62 -0.30 -22.58
C SER A 117 2.08 -0.74 -22.84
N GLY A 118 2.53 -1.84 -22.26
CA GLY A 118 3.94 -2.29 -22.30
C GLY A 118 4.87 -1.53 -21.35
N VAL A 119 4.34 -0.60 -20.56
CA VAL A 119 5.13 0.18 -19.61
C VAL A 119 5.44 -0.66 -18.37
N LYS A 120 6.70 -0.61 -17.94
CA LYS A 120 7.14 -1.25 -16.67
C LYS A 120 6.44 -0.60 -15.49
N ALA A 121 6.02 -1.43 -14.54
CA ALA A 121 5.38 -1.02 -13.31
C ALA A 121 6.12 -1.58 -12.09
N ALA A 122 6.07 -0.86 -10.98
CA ALA A 122 6.39 -1.37 -9.66
C ALA A 122 5.09 -1.83 -8.99
N VAL A 123 5.07 -3.07 -8.50
CA VAL A 123 3.93 -3.70 -7.83
C VAL A 123 4.29 -3.92 -6.37
N LYS A 124 3.80 -3.05 -5.49
CA LYS A 124 4.16 -3.03 -4.07
C LYS A 124 3.06 -3.70 -3.24
N PHE A 125 3.44 -4.75 -2.54
CA PHE A 125 2.60 -5.49 -1.61
C PHE A 125 2.88 -5.02 -0.19
N HIS A 126 1.92 -4.38 0.45
CA HIS A 126 2.00 -4.07 1.87
C HIS A 126 1.74 -5.32 2.70
N ARG A 127 2.59 -5.61 3.70
CA ARG A 127 2.52 -6.83 4.53
C ARG A 127 2.12 -6.56 5.96
N THR A 128 2.55 -5.42 6.49
CA THR A 128 2.17 -4.95 7.81
C THR A 128 1.66 -3.53 7.70
N GLY A 129 0.73 -3.16 8.56
CA GLY A 129 0.28 -1.79 8.67
C GLY A 129 1.28 -0.97 9.46
N THR A 130 1.50 0.26 9.04
CA THR A 130 2.31 1.21 9.81
C THR A 130 1.56 1.65 11.06
N SER A 131 2.24 1.67 12.19
CA SER A 131 1.67 2.06 13.48
C SER A 131 1.10 3.49 13.51
N SER A 132 1.54 4.36 12.58
CA SER A 132 1.07 5.73 12.45
C SER A 132 -0.40 5.83 11.99
N PHE A 133 -0.87 4.93 11.10
CA PHE A 133 -2.28 4.92 10.66
C PHE A 133 -3.23 4.38 11.73
N ILE A 134 -2.76 3.45 12.57
CA ILE A 134 -3.56 2.90 13.66
C ILE A 134 -3.88 3.96 14.72
N ARG A 135 -3.14 5.06 14.75
CA ARG A 135 -3.39 6.19 15.66
C ARG A 135 -4.65 6.97 15.32
N ALA A 136 -5.18 6.84 14.10
CA ALA A 136 -6.45 7.50 13.78
C ALA A 136 -7.58 6.95 14.64
N ARG A 137 -8.26 7.86 15.37
CA ARG A 137 -9.27 7.53 16.39
C ARG A 137 -10.40 6.64 15.87
N LYS A 138 -10.84 6.87 14.61
CA LYS A 138 -11.90 6.07 13.96
C LYS A 138 -11.44 4.65 13.58
N ALA A 139 -10.21 4.49 13.09
CA ALA A 139 -9.65 3.18 12.77
C ALA A 139 -9.50 2.34 14.04
N ARG A 140 -9.03 2.91 15.15
CA ARG A 140 -8.97 2.23 16.45
C ARG A 140 -10.32 1.75 16.94
N ALA A 141 -11.36 2.57 16.85
CA ALA A 141 -12.70 2.21 17.26
C ALA A 141 -13.30 1.07 16.40
N PHE A 142 -13.01 1.06 15.10
CA PHE A 142 -13.40 -0.02 14.19
C PHE A 142 -12.63 -1.31 14.48
N LEU A 143 -11.32 -1.25 14.67
CA LEU A 143 -10.45 -2.39 14.93
C LEU A 143 -10.62 -2.96 16.35
N ALA A 144 -10.94 -2.14 17.35
CA ALA A 144 -11.15 -2.57 18.72
C ALA A 144 -12.22 -3.66 18.86
N ARG A 145 -13.23 -3.63 18.00
CA ARG A 145 -14.30 -4.64 17.95
C ARG A 145 -14.00 -5.82 17.00
N ARG A 146 -12.88 -5.77 16.23
CA ARG A 146 -12.56 -6.72 15.17
C ARG A 146 -11.07 -7.04 15.13
N ARG A 147 -10.53 -7.47 16.26
CA ARG A 147 -9.08 -7.75 16.45
C ARG A 147 -8.49 -8.70 15.41
N HIS A 148 -9.30 -9.60 14.86
CA HIS A 148 -8.89 -10.58 13.83
C HIS A 148 -8.59 -9.96 12.46
N LEU A 149 -9.09 -8.76 12.17
CA LEU A 149 -8.84 -8.07 10.89
C LEU A 149 -7.55 -7.27 10.89
N THR A 150 -6.91 -7.10 12.04
CA THR A 150 -5.88 -6.08 12.25
C THR A 150 -4.84 -6.05 11.13
N LYS A 151 -4.19 -7.16 10.82
CA LYS A 151 -3.08 -7.19 9.85
C LYS A 151 -3.50 -6.96 8.40
N LEU A 152 -4.55 -7.64 7.91
CA LEU A 152 -5.04 -7.48 6.54
C LEU A 152 -5.61 -6.07 6.33
N TYR A 153 -6.31 -5.57 7.34
CA TYR A 153 -6.89 -4.23 7.31
C TYR A 153 -5.82 -3.14 7.34
N GLU A 154 -4.81 -3.28 8.19
CA GLU A 154 -3.67 -2.38 8.29
C GLU A 154 -2.91 -2.31 6.97
N ALA A 155 -2.58 -3.46 6.38
CA ALA A 155 -1.91 -3.53 5.09
C ALA A 155 -2.74 -2.85 3.97
N ARG A 156 -4.07 -3.02 3.98
CA ARG A 156 -4.95 -2.35 3.03
C ARG A 156 -4.99 -0.84 3.25
N LEU A 157 -5.07 -0.38 4.51
CA LEU A 157 -5.01 1.04 4.83
C LEU A 157 -3.70 1.67 4.36
N SER A 158 -2.56 1.02 4.63
CA SER A 158 -1.25 1.51 4.20
C SER A 158 -1.17 1.65 2.68
N ALA A 159 -1.65 0.66 1.92
CA ALA A 159 -1.67 0.72 0.46
C ALA A 159 -2.55 1.87 -0.07
N HIS A 160 -3.75 2.04 0.48
CA HIS A 160 -4.64 3.11 0.05
C HIS A 160 -4.15 4.49 0.49
N ALA A 161 -3.50 4.60 1.64
CA ALA A 161 -2.90 5.85 2.09
C ALA A 161 -1.71 6.25 1.20
N GLU A 162 -0.81 5.31 0.90
CA GLU A 162 0.29 5.55 -0.03
C GLU A 162 -0.23 5.96 -1.42
N PHE A 163 -1.21 5.24 -1.95
CA PHE A 163 -1.81 5.57 -3.24
C PHE A 163 -2.45 6.97 -3.26
N ALA A 164 -3.11 7.37 -2.17
CA ALA A 164 -3.71 8.71 -2.07
C ALA A 164 -2.65 9.81 -2.02
N ALA A 165 -1.55 9.61 -1.28
CA ALA A 165 -0.45 10.56 -1.24
C ALA A 165 0.24 10.67 -2.60
N LEU A 166 0.61 9.53 -3.20
CA LEU A 166 1.20 9.50 -4.55
C LEU A 166 0.32 10.23 -5.57
N SER A 167 -1.00 10.00 -5.55
CA SER A 167 -1.93 10.66 -6.47
C SER A 167 -1.96 12.18 -6.26
N ALA A 168 -2.06 12.64 -5.03
CA ALA A 168 -2.14 14.07 -4.74
C ALA A 168 -0.83 14.81 -5.07
N VAL A 169 0.32 14.19 -4.78
CA VAL A 169 1.63 14.80 -5.08
C VAL A 169 1.91 14.76 -6.58
N PHE A 170 1.60 13.65 -7.25
CA PHE A 170 1.76 13.51 -8.71
C PHE A 170 0.87 14.51 -9.47
N ASP A 171 -0.40 14.61 -9.11
CA ASP A 171 -1.36 15.56 -9.72
C ASP A 171 -0.95 17.02 -9.45
N GLY A 172 -0.22 17.28 -8.38
CA GLY A 172 0.37 18.58 -8.05
C GLY A 172 1.67 18.89 -8.82
N GLY A 173 2.22 17.93 -9.57
CA GLY A 173 3.47 18.09 -10.32
C GLY A 173 4.72 17.67 -9.54
N GLY A 174 4.60 17.07 -8.35
CA GLY A 174 5.74 16.55 -7.60
C GLY A 174 6.33 15.28 -8.22
N LEU A 175 7.61 15.10 -8.04
CA LEU A 175 8.35 13.96 -8.58
C LEU A 175 8.17 12.73 -7.67
N VAL A 176 7.15 11.95 -7.97
CA VAL A 176 6.83 10.67 -7.35
C VAL A 176 6.50 9.65 -8.44
N PRO A 177 6.60 8.34 -8.18
CA PRO A 177 6.13 7.36 -9.14
C PRO A 177 4.66 7.56 -9.50
N GLU A 178 4.33 7.66 -10.79
CA GLU A 178 2.94 7.80 -11.26
C GLU A 178 2.06 6.68 -10.68
N PRO A 179 1.00 6.99 -9.91
CA PRO A 179 0.11 6.00 -9.35
C PRO A 179 -0.85 5.46 -10.42
N ILE A 180 -0.86 4.14 -10.63
CA ILE A 180 -1.64 3.50 -11.68
C ILE A 180 -2.92 2.86 -11.13
N ALA A 181 -2.80 2.12 -10.03
CA ALA A 181 -3.93 1.46 -9.39
C ALA A 181 -3.62 1.04 -7.96
N VAL A 182 -4.67 0.92 -7.15
CA VAL A 182 -4.62 0.27 -5.84
C VAL A 182 -5.71 -0.78 -5.74
N ASN A 183 -5.37 -1.95 -5.25
CA ASN A 183 -6.36 -2.97 -4.94
C ASN A 183 -5.96 -3.74 -3.68
N ARG A 184 -6.84 -3.74 -2.69
CA ARG A 184 -6.56 -4.31 -1.36
C ARG A 184 -5.28 -3.70 -0.77
N HIS A 185 -4.27 -4.50 -0.55
CA HIS A 185 -2.97 -4.13 0.00
C HIS A 185 -1.87 -4.00 -1.07
N VAL A 186 -2.25 -3.93 -2.35
CA VAL A 186 -1.31 -3.84 -3.47
C VAL A 186 -1.46 -2.49 -4.16
N VAL A 187 -0.34 -1.78 -4.33
CA VAL A 187 -0.22 -0.56 -5.12
C VAL A 187 0.55 -0.87 -6.40
N VAL A 188 0.02 -0.43 -7.53
CA VAL A 188 0.69 -0.46 -8.84
C VAL A 188 1.03 0.98 -9.20
N MET A 189 2.29 1.23 -9.48
CA MET A 189 2.81 2.55 -9.86
C MET A 189 3.84 2.40 -10.97
N ARG A 190 4.19 3.49 -11.64
CA ARG A 190 5.25 3.48 -12.66
C ARG A 190 6.57 3.03 -12.06
N TYR A 191 7.28 2.16 -12.75
CA TYR A 191 8.64 1.78 -12.37
C TYR A 191 9.60 2.93 -12.64
N ILE A 192 10.37 3.31 -11.64
CA ILE A 192 11.47 4.29 -11.78
C ILE A 192 12.76 3.50 -11.92
N GLU A 193 13.44 3.72 -13.05
CA GLU A 193 14.77 3.18 -13.28
C GLU A 193 15.79 4.16 -12.69
N GLY A 194 16.43 3.77 -11.60
CA GLY A 194 17.32 4.65 -10.86
C GLY A 194 18.04 3.94 -9.73
N VAL A 195 18.89 4.69 -9.06
CA VAL A 195 19.64 4.25 -7.89
C VAL A 195 19.15 4.96 -6.64
N ASP A 196 19.36 4.36 -5.50
CA ASP A 196 19.13 4.95 -4.18
C ASP A 196 20.03 6.21 -4.02
N ALA A 197 19.49 7.30 -3.50
CA ALA A 197 20.20 8.57 -3.35
C ALA A 197 21.53 8.46 -2.59
N ARG A 198 21.69 7.47 -1.72
CA ARG A 198 22.97 7.23 -1.02
C ARG A 198 24.11 6.77 -1.93
N ARG A 199 23.81 6.45 -3.19
CA ARG A 199 24.77 5.99 -4.20
C ARG A 199 24.98 6.99 -5.32
N ILE A 200 24.46 8.21 -5.17
CA ILE A 200 24.63 9.26 -6.18
C ILE A 200 26.07 9.75 -6.20
N ARG A 201 26.46 10.28 -7.34
CA ARG A 201 27.73 10.96 -7.51
C ARG A 201 27.61 12.41 -7.02
N PRO A 202 28.74 13.05 -6.62
CA PRO A 202 28.72 14.44 -6.14
C PRO A 202 28.08 15.43 -7.14
N GLU A 203 28.27 15.23 -8.46
CA GLU A 203 27.69 16.07 -9.50
C GLU A 203 26.14 15.96 -9.57
N ASP A 204 25.57 14.85 -9.14
CA ASP A 204 24.13 14.63 -9.14
C ASP A 204 23.46 15.18 -7.87
N ALA A 205 24.24 15.55 -6.84
CA ALA A 205 23.69 15.91 -5.53
C ALA A 205 22.83 17.18 -5.56
N LEU A 206 23.27 18.24 -6.25
CA LEU A 206 22.54 19.50 -6.31
C LEU A 206 21.22 19.39 -7.11
N PRO A 207 21.19 18.77 -8.30
CA PRO A 207 19.92 18.46 -8.99
C PRO A 207 18.97 17.60 -8.13
N THR A 208 19.49 16.56 -7.48
CA THR A 208 18.72 15.71 -6.58
C THR A 208 18.10 16.51 -5.43
N ALA A 209 18.87 17.36 -4.77
CA ALA A 209 18.37 18.19 -3.67
C ALA A 209 17.24 19.11 -4.13
N ARG A 210 17.37 19.74 -5.31
CA ARG A 210 16.33 20.61 -5.89
C ARG A 210 15.04 19.83 -6.15
N ASP A 211 15.14 18.70 -6.85
CA ASP A 211 13.98 17.86 -7.17
C ASP A 211 13.23 17.40 -5.92
N VAL A 212 13.98 17.00 -4.88
CA VAL A 212 13.40 16.55 -3.61
C VAL A 212 12.73 17.71 -2.87
N VAL A 213 13.37 18.87 -2.77
CA VAL A 213 12.79 20.06 -2.10
C VAL A 213 11.52 20.53 -2.82
N GLU A 214 11.55 20.63 -4.16
CA GLU A 214 10.37 20.98 -4.96
C GLU A 214 9.24 19.96 -4.74
N THR A 215 9.55 18.67 -4.68
CA THR A 215 8.55 17.63 -4.40
C THR A 215 7.97 17.75 -2.99
N VAL A 216 8.79 18.08 -1.99
CA VAL A 216 8.33 18.34 -0.62
C VAL A 216 7.42 19.57 -0.57
N GLU A 217 7.76 20.65 -1.29
CA GLU A 217 6.89 21.84 -1.40
C GLU A 217 5.54 21.49 -2.00
N VAL A 218 5.51 20.80 -3.14
CA VAL A 218 4.25 20.34 -3.77
C VAL A 218 3.45 19.47 -2.80
N ALA A 219 4.08 18.56 -2.07
CA ALA A 219 3.40 17.73 -1.08
C ALA A 219 2.78 18.59 0.04
N LEU A 220 3.53 19.56 0.57
CA LEU A 220 3.06 20.50 1.60
C LEU A 220 1.89 21.33 1.11
N GLU A 221 1.95 21.91 -0.09
CA GLU A 221 0.85 22.68 -0.70
C GLU A 221 -0.41 21.83 -0.89
N ASN A 222 -0.24 20.52 -1.14
CA ASN A 222 -1.33 19.55 -1.16
C ASN A 222 -1.68 18.99 0.23
N GLY A 223 -1.18 19.60 1.31
CA GLY A 223 -1.53 19.26 2.69
C GLY A 223 -0.92 17.97 3.20
N ILE A 224 0.16 17.47 2.58
CA ILE A 224 0.80 16.19 2.88
C ILE A 224 2.23 16.41 3.38
N ILE A 225 2.59 15.73 4.46
CA ILE A 225 3.96 15.60 4.96
C ILE A 225 4.33 14.12 4.83
N HIS A 226 5.50 13.81 4.31
CA HIS A 226 5.94 12.43 4.10
C HIS A 226 5.96 11.61 5.41
N GLY A 227 6.54 12.19 6.48
CA GLY A 227 6.55 11.62 7.83
C GLY A 227 7.64 10.56 8.07
N ASP A 228 8.35 10.16 7.01
CA ASP A 228 9.52 9.27 7.09
C ASP A 228 10.50 9.51 5.93
N LEU A 229 10.62 10.76 5.49
CA LEU A 229 11.53 11.12 4.40
C LEU A 229 12.99 10.95 4.84
N SER A 230 13.75 10.31 3.96
CA SER A 230 15.19 10.07 4.15
C SER A 230 15.82 9.73 2.80
N PRO A 231 17.16 9.72 2.68
CA PRO A 231 17.85 9.32 1.45
C PRO A 231 17.49 7.93 0.94
N TYR A 232 17.00 7.03 1.81
CA TYR A 232 16.51 5.70 1.43
C TYR A 232 15.22 5.74 0.62
N ASN A 233 14.44 6.81 0.76
CA ASN A 233 13.15 7.02 0.11
C ASN A 233 13.26 7.97 -1.09
N ILE A 234 14.45 8.05 -1.70
CA ILE A 234 14.71 8.84 -2.90
C ILE A 234 15.38 7.94 -3.94
N LEU A 235 14.78 7.81 -5.12
CA LEU A 235 15.34 7.13 -6.28
C LEU A 235 15.79 8.19 -7.30
N VAL A 236 17.06 8.11 -7.72
CA VAL A 236 17.66 9.02 -8.67
C VAL A 236 17.86 8.31 -10.01
N GLY A 237 17.11 8.74 -11.02
CA GLY A 237 17.19 8.30 -12.41
C GLY A 237 17.44 9.49 -13.33
N ASP A 238 16.53 9.76 -14.25
CA ASP A 238 16.47 11.00 -15.05
C ASP A 238 16.19 12.24 -14.18
N ARG A 239 15.43 12.06 -13.12
CA ARG A 239 15.15 13.02 -12.05
C ARG A 239 15.22 12.30 -10.70
N ALA A 240 15.07 13.03 -9.59
CA ALA A 240 14.99 12.44 -8.27
C ALA A 240 13.54 12.29 -7.82
N TYR A 241 13.11 11.06 -7.57
CA TYR A 241 11.75 10.71 -7.20
C TYR A 241 11.65 10.35 -5.73
N VAL A 242 10.71 10.97 -5.01
CA VAL A 242 10.40 10.62 -3.62
C VAL A 242 9.42 9.44 -3.59
N ILE A 243 9.82 8.36 -2.92
CA ILE A 243 9.05 7.10 -2.85
C ILE A 243 8.67 6.78 -1.40
N ASP A 244 7.79 5.76 -1.23
CA ASP A 244 7.44 5.17 0.07
C ASP A 244 6.65 6.09 1.01
N TRP A 245 5.42 6.44 0.62
CA TRP A 245 4.50 7.37 1.29
C TRP A 245 3.48 6.75 2.27
N PRO A 246 3.58 5.52 2.80
CA PRO A 246 2.51 4.95 3.62
C PRO A 246 2.38 5.62 5.00
N GLN A 247 3.40 6.38 5.42
CA GLN A 247 3.45 7.04 6.74
C GLN A 247 3.08 8.52 6.71
N TRP A 248 2.64 9.04 5.57
CA TRP A 248 2.31 10.45 5.45
C TRP A 248 1.27 10.92 6.48
N ILE A 249 1.37 12.17 6.85
CA ILE A 249 0.43 12.82 7.76
C ILE A 249 -0.12 14.11 7.16
N PRO A 250 -1.36 14.52 7.52
CA PRO A 250 -1.89 15.80 7.09
C PRO A 250 -1.08 16.97 7.67
N ALA A 251 -0.86 18.02 6.87
CA ALA A 251 -0.24 19.26 7.32
C ALA A 251 -1.04 19.95 8.45
N SER A 252 -2.35 19.69 8.54
CA SER A 252 -3.22 20.15 9.63
C SER A 252 -3.07 19.36 10.95
N SER A 253 -2.21 18.34 11.00
CA SER A 253 -1.99 17.57 12.23
C SER A 253 -1.27 18.39 13.31
N PRO A 254 -1.58 18.19 14.60
CA PRO A 254 -0.92 18.94 15.69
C PRO A 254 0.60 18.79 15.73
N ASN A 255 1.13 17.65 15.23
CA ASN A 255 2.56 17.31 15.19
C ASN A 255 3.17 17.51 13.78
N SER A 256 2.52 18.27 12.90
CA SER A 256 2.94 18.48 11.52
C SER A 256 4.32 19.14 11.40
N VAL A 257 4.55 20.22 12.14
CA VAL A 257 5.82 20.94 12.15
C VAL A 257 6.97 20.05 12.66
N GLU A 258 6.72 19.28 13.71
CA GLU A 258 7.72 18.35 14.25
C GLU A 258 8.07 17.24 13.25
N ALA A 259 7.07 16.67 12.58
CA ALA A 259 7.29 15.63 11.59
C ALA A 259 8.05 16.16 10.37
N LEU A 260 7.66 17.33 9.84
CA LEU A 260 8.38 17.98 8.75
C LEU A 260 9.81 18.32 9.15
N SER A 261 10.03 18.84 10.37
CA SER A 261 11.37 19.16 10.85
C SER A 261 12.28 17.93 10.92
N ARG A 262 11.76 16.77 11.30
CA ARG A 262 12.51 15.51 11.28
C ARG A 262 12.86 15.05 9.86
N ASP A 263 11.91 15.16 8.94
CA ASP A 263 12.13 14.81 7.53
C ASP A 263 13.22 15.70 6.92
N ILE A 264 13.13 17.01 7.13
CA ILE A 264 14.13 17.99 6.65
C ILE A 264 15.50 17.73 7.28
N ALA A 265 15.59 17.49 8.60
CA ALA A 265 16.85 17.27 9.28
C ALA A 265 17.63 16.08 8.69
N ARG A 266 16.93 14.99 8.30
CA ARG A 266 17.57 13.84 7.64
C ARG A 266 18.09 14.18 6.23
N LEU A 267 17.39 15.06 5.51
CA LEU A 267 17.84 15.55 4.21
C LEU A 267 19.03 16.51 4.37
N GLU A 268 18.98 17.43 5.34
CA GLU A 268 20.08 18.34 5.66
C GLU A 268 21.33 17.57 6.04
N GLU A 269 21.23 16.57 6.92
CA GLU A 269 22.35 15.70 7.29
C GLU A 269 22.99 15.05 6.06
N PHE A 270 22.17 14.50 5.16
CA PHE A 270 22.66 13.86 3.95
C PHE A 270 23.31 14.85 2.97
N PHE A 271 22.63 15.94 2.63
CA PHE A 271 23.10 16.90 1.61
C PHE A 271 24.21 17.81 2.12
N SER A 272 24.37 17.99 3.43
CA SER A 272 25.51 18.70 4.00
C SER A 272 26.86 18.04 3.65
N GLY A 273 26.89 16.72 3.46
CA GLY A 273 28.05 15.99 2.96
C GLY A 273 28.49 16.41 1.54
N PHE A 274 27.64 17.12 0.80
CA PHE A 274 27.90 17.69 -0.53
C PHE A 274 27.97 19.23 -0.50
N ASN A 275 28.06 19.85 0.69
CA ASN A 275 28.01 21.31 0.89
C ASN A 275 26.71 21.97 0.38
N ILE A 276 25.59 21.26 0.45
CA ILE A 276 24.28 21.77 0.04
C ILE A 276 23.44 21.99 1.30
N SER A 277 22.86 23.20 1.44
CA SER A 277 21.93 23.57 2.50
C SER A 277 20.49 23.58 2.01
N ILE A 278 19.56 23.22 2.89
CA ILE A 278 18.11 23.23 2.62
C ILE A 278 17.48 24.39 3.41
N ASP A 279 16.68 25.20 2.74
CA ASP A 279 15.92 26.28 3.40
C ASP A 279 14.71 25.69 4.17
N LYS A 280 14.99 25.29 5.39
CA LYS A 280 14.01 24.74 6.31
C LYS A 280 12.90 25.69 6.65
N ASP A 281 13.22 26.97 6.86
CA ASP A 281 12.26 27.99 7.29
C ASP A 281 11.23 28.24 6.19
N ARG A 282 11.64 28.24 4.93
CA ARG A 282 10.74 28.33 3.78
C ARG A 282 9.68 27.21 3.82
N LEU A 283 10.10 25.96 4.03
CA LEU A 283 9.19 24.79 4.07
C LEU A 283 8.25 24.85 5.29
N ILE A 284 8.75 25.20 6.46
CA ILE A 284 7.94 25.32 7.68
C ILE A 284 6.90 26.44 7.55
N ASN A 285 7.26 27.55 6.90
CA ASN A 285 6.36 28.68 6.68
C ASN A 285 5.10 28.32 5.86
N ILE A 286 5.14 27.26 5.02
CA ILE A 286 3.96 26.76 4.32
C ILE A 286 2.93 26.24 5.34
N ILE A 287 3.37 25.50 6.36
CA ILE A 287 2.49 24.97 7.40
C ILE A 287 2.01 26.11 8.32
N VAL A 288 2.94 26.90 8.86
CA VAL A 288 2.65 27.95 9.85
C VAL A 288 1.65 28.98 9.29
N ASN A 289 1.78 29.34 8.03
CA ASN A 289 0.90 30.29 7.36
C ASN A 289 -0.36 29.64 6.75
N ASN A 290 -0.61 28.36 7.00
CA ASN A 290 -1.75 27.59 6.44
C ASN A 290 -1.84 27.68 4.89
N LYS A 291 -0.70 27.77 4.21
CA LYS A 291 -0.60 27.83 2.74
C LYS A 291 -0.69 26.42 2.13
N TYR A 292 -1.72 25.65 2.46
CA TYR A 292 -1.92 24.30 1.95
C TYR A 292 -3.40 23.95 1.80
N LYS A 293 -3.69 23.01 0.90
CA LYS A 293 -5.02 22.43 0.74
C LYS A 293 -5.36 21.58 1.95
N GLN A 294 -6.55 21.71 2.49
CA GLN A 294 -7.00 20.80 3.53
C GLN A 294 -7.41 19.46 2.93
N ILE A 295 -6.66 18.41 3.28
CA ILE A 295 -7.04 17.05 2.91
C ILE A 295 -7.97 16.46 3.98
N ASP A 296 -9.14 15.99 3.55
CA ASP A 296 -10.00 15.18 4.41
C ASP A 296 -9.46 13.74 4.49
N PHE A 297 -8.54 13.56 5.43
CA PHE A 297 -7.95 12.24 5.73
C PHE A 297 -9.02 11.19 6.11
N ASN A 298 -10.14 11.63 6.70
CA ASN A 298 -11.25 10.73 7.02
C ASN A 298 -11.88 10.13 5.76
N ASN A 299 -11.87 10.85 4.65
CA ASN A 299 -12.40 10.37 3.38
C ASN A 299 -11.61 9.17 2.83
N VAL A 300 -10.27 9.17 2.97
CA VAL A 300 -9.42 8.02 2.60
C VAL A 300 -9.81 6.80 3.44
N TYR A 301 -9.94 6.96 4.76
CA TYR A 301 -10.36 5.89 5.66
C TYR A 301 -11.76 5.39 5.38
N GLU A 302 -12.72 6.30 5.16
CA GLU A 302 -14.09 5.92 4.84
C GLU A 302 -14.22 5.18 3.52
N LYS A 303 -13.48 5.57 2.49
CA LYS A 303 -13.42 4.83 1.21
C LYS A 303 -12.92 3.41 1.42
N VAL A 304 -11.87 3.23 2.22
CA VAL A 304 -11.35 1.90 2.55
C VAL A 304 -12.36 1.10 3.36
N LEU A 305 -12.98 1.70 4.38
CA LEU A 305 -14.02 1.06 5.18
C LEU A 305 -15.22 0.63 4.34
N ARG A 306 -15.73 1.53 3.49
CA ARG A 306 -16.86 1.24 2.59
C ARG A 306 -16.52 0.13 1.59
N SER A 307 -15.26 0.05 1.14
CA SER A 307 -14.82 -1.00 0.22
C SER A 307 -14.77 -2.40 0.87
N PHE A 308 -14.65 -2.50 2.20
CA PHE A 308 -14.80 -3.76 2.93
C PHE A 308 -16.27 -4.19 3.10
N ILE A 309 -17.19 -3.23 3.13
CA ILE A 309 -18.62 -3.49 3.38
C ILE A 309 -19.36 -3.80 2.07
N LYS A 310 -18.86 -3.29 0.93
CA LYS A 310 -19.47 -3.46 -0.39
C LYS A 310 -18.96 -4.71 -1.15
N THR A 311 -18.01 -5.45 -0.59
CA THR A 311 -17.54 -6.73 -1.14
C THR A 311 -18.33 -7.88 -0.54
#